data_efc687ec549da55038ac4d3d04042f57
#
_entry.id   efc687ec549da55038ac4d3d04042f57
#
_cell.length_a   1.000
_cell.length_b   1.000
_cell.length_c   1.000
_cell.angle_alpha   90.00
_cell.angle_beta   90.00
_cell.angle_gamma   90.00
#
_symmetry.space_group_name_H-M   'P 1'
#
loop_
_entity.id
_entity.type
_entity.pdbx_description
1 polymer ?
#
loop_
_entity_poly.entity_id
_entity_poly.type
_entity_poly.pdbx_seq_one_letter_code
_entity_poly.pdbx_strand_id
1 'polypeptide(L)'
;YITYTYDYYGDVKYTPAAYVPDGTVSGTNLGCGEFNSPQDINTDDEGNIYVADTGNNRVVVIGPDYKLKRIIDTVNEDGKTSKLSSPSGLYAEGDEKLYIADSENKRVIEVDENNNVIKTISNPKSDSLGDDFVFTPLKVAVDYADRVYVIAKNQFEGILTFNENGEFAGYTGTINVQITPIEKFWKKFSTKAQRSKQQLYIPTEFTGIEIDDAGFVYATNKDSEGEQSVRRLNPSGDDVIQQKTTGLSGDLNWKLT
;
A
#
# COMPACT_ATOMS: atom_id res chain seq x y z
N TYR A 1 -11.84 10.67 26.53
CA TYR A 1 -10.89 9.57 26.47
C TYR A 1 -9.55 10.02 27.03
N ILE A 2 -8.94 9.18 27.86
CA ILE A 2 -7.62 9.41 28.47
C ILE A 2 -6.74 8.24 28.06
N THR A 3 -5.56 8.52 27.57
CA THR A 3 -4.50 7.55 27.29
C THR A 3 -3.33 7.78 28.21
N TYR A 4 -2.28 7.00 28.10
CA TYR A 4 -1.07 7.17 28.87
C TYR A 4 0.17 6.99 28.00
N THR A 5 1.26 7.61 28.42
CA THR A 5 2.60 7.38 27.94
C THR A 5 3.52 7.15 29.14
N TYR A 6 4.76 6.78 28.89
CA TYR A 6 5.76 6.67 29.92
C TYR A 6 6.73 7.86 29.83
N ASP A 7 7.12 8.39 30.97
CA ASP A 7 8.19 9.38 31.03
C ASP A 7 9.58 8.72 30.93
N TYR A 8 10.63 9.55 30.97
CA TYR A 8 12.02 9.09 30.88
C TYR A 8 12.39 8.06 31.98
N TYR A 9 11.71 8.09 33.12
CA TYR A 9 11.97 7.17 34.26
C TYR A 9 11.10 5.91 34.18
N GLY A 10 10.22 5.80 33.21
CA GLY A 10 9.28 4.69 33.06
C GLY A 10 7.99 4.85 33.85
N ASP A 11 7.73 6.02 34.43
CA ASP A 11 6.51 6.31 35.16
C ASP A 11 5.37 6.64 34.19
N VAL A 12 4.16 6.15 34.53
CA VAL A 12 2.96 6.42 33.72
C VAL A 12 2.56 7.89 33.82
N LYS A 13 2.43 8.53 32.64
CA LYS A 13 1.86 9.88 32.50
C LYS A 13 0.57 9.82 31.71
N TYR A 14 -0.52 10.25 32.32
CA TYR A 14 -1.80 10.33 31.64
C TYR A 14 -1.84 11.53 30.72
N THR A 15 -2.28 11.29 29.50
CA THR A 15 -2.43 12.30 28.45
C THR A 15 -3.82 12.23 27.83
N PRO A 16 -4.36 13.34 27.28
CA PRO A 16 -5.52 13.27 26.42
C PRO A 16 -5.26 12.32 25.24
N ALA A 17 -6.27 11.57 24.82
CA ALA A 17 -6.17 10.77 23.62
C ALA A 17 -5.98 11.70 22.41
N ALA A 18 -5.00 11.38 21.54
CA ALA A 18 -4.75 12.14 20.30
C ALA A 18 -5.93 12.01 19.32
N TYR A 19 -6.61 10.87 19.35
CA TYR A 19 -7.80 10.58 18.55
C TYR A 19 -8.90 10.03 19.46
N VAL A 20 -10.12 10.49 19.22
CA VAL A 20 -11.33 10.01 19.89
C VAL A 20 -12.37 9.61 18.85
N PRO A 21 -13.21 8.59 19.11
CA PRO A 21 -14.33 8.28 18.22
C PRO A 21 -15.28 9.48 18.13
N ASP A 22 -15.58 9.92 16.92
CA ASP A 22 -16.50 11.02 16.66
C ASP A 22 -17.81 10.56 16.04
N GLY A 23 -17.82 9.37 15.44
CA GLY A 23 -18.99 8.78 14.83
C GLY A 23 -18.68 7.50 14.07
N THR A 24 -19.71 6.97 13.44
CA THR A 24 -19.62 5.78 12.59
C THR A 24 -20.45 6.00 11.35
N VAL A 25 -19.87 5.72 10.19
CA VAL A 25 -20.57 5.71 8.91
C VAL A 25 -20.67 4.27 8.43
N SER A 26 -21.89 3.79 8.24
CA SER A 26 -22.17 2.45 7.71
C SER A 26 -22.81 2.56 6.32
N GLY A 27 -22.67 1.50 5.52
CA GLY A 27 -23.32 1.43 4.23
C GLY A 27 -24.84 1.52 4.30
N THR A 28 -25.44 1.03 5.37
CA THR A 28 -26.89 1.19 5.64
C THR A 28 -27.25 2.64 5.89
N ASN A 29 -26.47 3.39 6.67
CA ASN A 29 -26.71 4.82 6.92
C ASN A 29 -26.54 5.65 5.65
N LEU A 30 -25.65 5.24 4.76
CA LEU A 30 -25.45 5.87 3.46
C LEU A 30 -26.54 5.50 2.44
N GLY A 31 -27.36 4.46 2.73
CA GLY A 31 -28.36 3.95 1.78
C GLY A 31 -27.79 3.15 0.61
N CYS A 32 -26.50 2.74 0.69
CA CYS A 32 -25.83 1.96 -0.36
C CYS A 32 -25.72 0.45 -0.07
N GLY A 33 -26.31 -0.02 1.02
CA GLY A 33 -26.15 -1.40 1.51
C GLY A 33 -24.83 -1.60 2.25
N GLU A 34 -24.77 -2.61 3.12
CA GLU A 34 -23.61 -2.88 3.97
C GLU A 34 -22.30 -3.02 3.18
N PHE A 35 -21.22 -2.54 3.77
CA PHE A 35 -19.87 -2.82 3.29
C PHE A 35 -19.52 -4.30 3.47
N ASN A 36 -18.80 -4.85 2.52
CA ASN A 36 -18.35 -6.24 2.54
C ASN A 36 -16.83 -6.32 2.36
N SER A 37 -16.11 -6.62 3.42
CA SER A 37 -14.66 -6.79 3.41
C SER A 37 -13.92 -5.62 2.73
N PRO A 38 -14.14 -4.37 3.15
CA PRO A 38 -13.41 -3.23 2.60
C PRO A 38 -11.91 -3.40 2.85
N GLN A 39 -11.08 -3.13 1.81
CA GLN A 39 -9.64 -3.35 1.87
C GLN A 39 -8.84 -2.05 1.88
N ASP A 40 -9.45 -0.94 1.50
CA ASP A 40 -8.77 0.34 1.46
C ASP A 40 -9.72 1.50 1.71
N ILE A 41 -9.13 2.59 2.19
CA ILE A 41 -9.78 3.88 2.37
C ILE A 41 -8.77 4.98 2.03
N ASN A 42 -9.18 5.95 1.27
CA ASN A 42 -8.39 7.12 0.91
C ASN A 42 -9.23 8.38 1.02
N THR A 43 -8.61 9.54 1.13
CA THR A 43 -9.28 10.83 1.21
C THR A 43 -8.60 11.82 0.27
N ASP A 44 -9.37 12.74 -0.29
CA ASP A 44 -8.84 13.88 -1.04
C ASP A 44 -8.80 15.17 -0.21
N ASP A 45 -8.24 16.21 -0.79
CA ASP A 45 -8.12 17.55 -0.15
C ASP A 45 -9.47 18.26 0.06
N GLU A 46 -10.53 17.82 -0.64
CA GLU A 46 -11.89 18.34 -0.46
C GLU A 46 -12.61 17.67 0.73
N GLY A 47 -11.99 16.62 1.31
CA GLY A 47 -12.52 15.84 2.42
C GLY A 47 -13.49 14.75 1.97
N ASN A 48 -13.52 14.39 0.69
CA ASN A 48 -14.23 13.19 0.25
C ASN A 48 -13.49 11.94 0.74
N ILE A 49 -14.26 10.89 1.04
CA ILE A 49 -13.75 9.62 1.51
C ILE A 49 -14.07 8.56 0.47
N TYR A 50 -13.05 7.84 0.02
CA TYR A 50 -13.16 6.78 -0.98
C TYR A 50 -12.94 5.45 -0.28
N VAL A 51 -13.88 4.52 -0.41
CA VAL A 51 -13.83 3.19 0.24
C VAL A 51 -13.81 2.11 -0.84
N ALA A 52 -12.75 1.32 -0.87
CA ALA A 52 -12.70 0.09 -1.68
C ALA A 52 -13.53 -1.00 -1.01
N ASP A 53 -14.79 -1.11 -1.38
CA ASP A 53 -15.74 -2.11 -0.90
C ASP A 53 -15.58 -3.41 -1.69
N THR A 54 -14.44 -4.06 -1.45
CA THR A 54 -13.85 -5.13 -2.26
C THR A 54 -14.80 -6.30 -2.47
N GLY A 55 -15.43 -6.78 -1.40
CA GLY A 55 -16.34 -7.92 -1.47
C GLY A 55 -17.65 -7.62 -2.20
N ASN A 56 -17.98 -6.34 -2.42
CA ASN A 56 -19.13 -5.89 -3.22
C ASN A 56 -18.71 -5.43 -4.63
N ASN A 57 -17.42 -5.55 -4.99
CA ASN A 57 -16.88 -5.15 -6.29
C ASN A 57 -17.17 -3.69 -6.66
N ARG A 58 -17.04 -2.78 -5.72
CA ARG A 58 -17.35 -1.37 -5.91
C ARG A 58 -16.42 -0.46 -5.12
N VAL A 59 -16.35 0.80 -5.53
CA VAL A 59 -15.83 1.90 -4.72
C VAL A 59 -17.01 2.77 -4.28
N VAL A 60 -17.05 3.15 -3.01
CA VAL A 60 -18.07 4.05 -2.46
C VAL A 60 -17.40 5.38 -2.15
N VAL A 61 -17.93 6.47 -2.71
CA VAL A 61 -17.46 7.83 -2.46
C VAL A 61 -18.43 8.53 -1.54
N ILE A 62 -17.90 9.06 -0.44
CA ILE A 62 -18.64 9.71 0.64
C ILE A 62 -18.17 11.17 0.69
N GLY A 63 -19.08 12.11 0.68
CA GLY A 63 -18.76 13.53 0.78
C GLY A 63 -18.29 13.95 2.17
N PRO A 64 -17.74 15.18 2.31
CA PRO A 64 -17.27 15.73 3.59
C PRO A 64 -18.41 15.92 4.61
N ASP A 65 -19.66 15.87 4.17
CA ASP A 65 -20.86 15.88 5.02
C ASP A 65 -21.31 14.47 5.47
N TYR A 66 -20.46 13.46 5.23
CA TYR A 66 -20.70 12.05 5.50
C TYR A 66 -21.93 11.47 4.80
N LYS A 67 -22.31 12.03 3.63
CA LYS A 67 -23.35 11.47 2.78
C LYS A 67 -22.77 10.75 1.56
N LEU A 68 -23.54 9.80 1.06
CA LEU A 68 -23.20 9.13 -0.19
C LEU A 68 -23.12 10.14 -1.34
N LYS A 69 -21.98 10.21 -2.02
CA LYS A 69 -21.75 11.05 -3.20
C LYS A 69 -21.97 10.24 -4.48
N ARG A 70 -21.29 9.10 -4.60
CA ARG A 70 -21.44 8.17 -5.73
C ARG A 70 -20.98 6.75 -5.42
N ILE A 71 -21.37 5.81 -6.26
CA ILE A 71 -20.88 4.42 -6.24
C ILE A 71 -20.28 4.15 -7.61
N ILE A 72 -19.10 3.53 -7.63
CA ILE A 72 -18.40 3.10 -8.83
C ILE A 72 -18.33 1.58 -8.80
N ASP A 73 -19.15 0.91 -9.57
CA ASP A 73 -19.14 -0.55 -9.77
C ASP A 73 -18.81 -0.91 -11.21
N THR A 74 -18.92 0.08 -12.10
CA THR A 74 -18.65 -0.02 -13.54
C THR A 74 -17.83 1.18 -14.00
N VAL A 75 -16.99 0.97 -15.00
CA VAL A 75 -16.18 2.00 -15.65
C VAL A 75 -16.33 1.89 -17.17
N ASN A 76 -16.10 3.00 -17.86
CA ASN A 76 -16.18 3.09 -19.31
C ASN A 76 -14.79 3.26 -19.90
N GLU A 77 -14.41 2.38 -20.82
CA GLU A 77 -13.12 2.41 -21.52
C GLU A 77 -13.38 2.23 -23.01
N ASP A 78 -12.97 3.19 -23.83
CA ASP A 78 -13.14 3.17 -25.30
C ASP A 78 -14.59 2.83 -25.76
N GLY A 79 -15.57 3.39 -25.06
CA GLY A 79 -17.00 3.17 -25.36
C GLY A 79 -17.52 1.80 -24.93
N LYS A 80 -16.75 1.03 -24.16
CA LYS A 80 -17.16 -0.24 -23.55
C LYS A 80 -17.27 -0.08 -22.05
N THR A 81 -18.33 -0.61 -21.47
CA THR A 81 -18.50 -0.66 -20.02
C THR A 81 -17.96 -1.98 -19.48
N SER A 82 -17.16 -1.91 -18.43
CA SER A 82 -16.67 -3.07 -17.69
C SER A 82 -16.95 -2.91 -16.19
N LYS A 83 -17.15 -4.03 -15.50
CA LYS A 83 -17.34 -4.04 -14.04
C LYS A 83 -16.01 -4.07 -13.33
N LEU A 84 -15.94 -3.43 -12.15
CA LEU A 84 -14.86 -3.66 -11.22
C LEU A 84 -14.91 -5.10 -10.67
N SER A 85 -13.75 -5.64 -10.34
CA SER A 85 -13.63 -6.97 -9.74
C SER A 85 -12.60 -6.97 -8.61
N SER A 86 -13.07 -7.05 -7.38
CA SER A 86 -12.27 -6.99 -6.15
C SER A 86 -11.34 -5.77 -6.10
N PRO A 87 -11.85 -4.52 -6.23
CA PRO A 87 -11.03 -3.34 -6.04
C PRO A 87 -10.46 -3.34 -4.64
N SER A 88 -9.13 -3.24 -4.47
CA SER A 88 -8.46 -3.45 -3.19
C SER A 88 -7.54 -2.31 -2.76
N GLY A 89 -7.25 -1.38 -3.64
CA GLY A 89 -6.41 -0.21 -3.36
C GLY A 89 -6.92 1.02 -4.08
N LEU A 90 -6.79 2.18 -3.45
CA LEU A 90 -7.26 3.47 -3.93
C LEU A 90 -6.21 4.55 -3.72
N TYR A 91 -6.17 5.51 -4.64
CA TYR A 91 -5.49 6.78 -4.46
C TYR A 91 -6.30 7.88 -5.16
N ALA A 92 -6.66 8.92 -4.44
CA ALA A 92 -7.54 10.00 -4.93
C ALA A 92 -6.85 11.37 -4.81
N GLU A 93 -6.77 12.09 -5.92
CA GLU A 93 -6.44 13.53 -5.97
C GLU A 93 -7.71 14.36 -6.20
N GLY A 94 -8.86 13.87 -5.78
CA GLY A 94 -10.18 14.41 -6.04
C GLY A 94 -11.02 13.53 -6.95
N ASP A 95 -12.23 13.98 -7.26
CA ASP A 95 -13.16 13.22 -8.09
C ASP A 95 -12.69 13.05 -9.54
N GLU A 96 -11.90 14.01 -10.03
CA GLU A 96 -11.42 14.01 -11.42
C GLU A 96 -10.26 13.02 -11.66
N LYS A 97 -9.62 12.56 -10.57
CA LYS A 97 -8.44 11.69 -10.68
C LYS A 97 -8.42 10.67 -9.54
N LEU A 98 -9.02 9.55 -9.80
CA LEU A 98 -9.07 8.41 -8.89
C LEU A 98 -8.38 7.20 -9.50
N TYR A 99 -7.36 6.69 -8.81
CA TYR A 99 -6.70 5.43 -9.16
C TYR A 99 -7.33 4.27 -8.38
N ILE A 100 -7.61 3.18 -9.07
CA ILE A 100 -8.22 1.97 -8.51
C ILE A 100 -7.37 0.76 -8.86
N ALA A 101 -6.89 0.04 -7.86
CA ALA A 101 -6.32 -1.29 -8.04
C ALA A 101 -7.45 -2.32 -8.20
N ASP A 102 -7.82 -2.60 -9.44
CA ASP A 102 -8.88 -3.51 -9.86
C ASP A 102 -8.31 -4.94 -9.98
N SER A 103 -8.12 -5.57 -8.80
CA SER A 103 -7.21 -6.70 -8.57
C SER A 103 -7.49 -7.92 -9.42
N GLU A 104 -8.73 -8.39 -9.45
CA GLU A 104 -9.09 -9.59 -10.21
C GLU A 104 -9.18 -9.33 -11.72
N ASN A 105 -9.38 -8.06 -12.12
CA ASN A 105 -9.23 -7.64 -13.51
C ASN A 105 -7.75 -7.40 -13.89
N LYS A 106 -6.81 -7.54 -12.94
CA LYS A 106 -5.36 -7.47 -13.15
C LYS A 106 -4.90 -6.15 -13.75
N ARG A 107 -5.47 -5.06 -13.26
CA ARG A 107 -5.18 -3.72 -13.75
C ARG A 107 -5.23 -2.68 -12.62
N VAL A 108 -4.49 -1.60 -12.80
CA VAL A 108 -4.74 -0.33 -12.13
C VAL A 108 -5.33 0.60 -13.17
N ILE A 109 -6.41 1.26 -12.84
CA ILE A 109 -7.08 2.24 -13.71
C ILE A 109 -7.11 3.61 -13.02
N GLU A 110 -6.96 4.65 -13.82
CA GLU A 110 -7.26 6.03 -13.47
C GLU A 110 -8.61 6.39 -14.08
N VAL A 111 -9.53 6.91 -13.28
CA VAL A 111 -10.89 7.27 -13.72
C VAL A 111 -11.22 8.71 -13.39
N ASP A 112 -12.04 9.35 -14.23
CA ASP A 112 -12.62 10.68 -14.02
C ASP A 112 -13.90 10.62 -13.16
N GLU A 113 -14.50 11.79 -12.93
CA GLU A 113 -15.74 11.95 -12.17
C GLU A 113 -16.96 11.25 -12.85
N ASN A 114 -16.88 10.95 -14.12
CA ASN A 114 -17.90 10.25 -14.90
C ASN A 114 -17.65 8.73 -15.04
N ASN A 115 -16.65 8.21 -14.32
CA ASN A 115 -16.16 6.84 -14.37
C ASN A 115 -15.61 6.43 -15.76
N ASN A 116 -15.13 7.39 -16.56
CA ASN A 116 -14.38 7.07 -17.77
C ASN A 116 -12.95 6.74 -17.40
N VAL A 117 -12.40 5.69 -17.97
CA VAL A 117 -11.01 5.30 -17.80
C VAL A 117 -10.13 6.23 -18.63
N ILE A 118 -9.20 6.90 -17.96
CA ILE A 118 -8.22 7.81 -18.57
C ILE A 118 -6.93 7.05 -18.86
N LYS A 119 -6.53 6.15 -17.94
CA LYS A 119 -5.30 5.38 -18.05
C LYS A 119 -5.53 3.96 -17.53
N THR A 120 -4.93 2.99 -18.18
CA THR A 120 -4.91 1.59 -17.73
C THR A 120 -3.48 1.08 -17.65
N ILE A 121 -3.09 0.58 -16.47
CA ILE A 121 -1.83 -0.14 -16.26
C ILE A 121 -2.18 -1.62 -16.10
N SER A 122 -1.76 -2.44 -17.04
CA SER A 122 -2.03 -3.87 -17.03
C SER A 122 -0.88 -4.64 -17.66
N ASN A 123 -0.65 -5.85 -17.18
CA ASN A 123 0.31 -6.79 -17.73
C ASN A 123 1.70 -6.16 -18.06
N PRO A 124 2.36 -5.54 -17.07
CA PRO A 124 3.67 -4.92 -17.31
C PRO A 124 4.67 -5.96 -17.82
N LYS A 125 5.49 -5.58 -18.80
CA LYS A 125 6.51 -6.45 -19.40
C LYS A 125 7.88 -5.86 -19.15
N SER A 126 8.76 -6.66 -18.59
CA SER A 126 10.18 -6.30 -18.39
C SER A 126 10.99 -7.57 -18.16
N ASP A 127 12.25 -7.57 -18.54
CA ASP A 127 13.19 -8.66 -18.23
C ASP A 127 13.44 -8.83 -16.72
N SER A 128 13.11 -7.81 -15.92
CA SER A 128 13.17 -7.85 -14.45
C SER A 128 11.93 -8.44 -13.80
N LEU A 129 10.85 -8.66 -14.55
CA LEU A 129 9.68 -9.40 -14.13
C LEU A 129 9.85 -10.86 -14.56
N GLY A 130 9.68 -11.81 -13.64
CA GLY A 130 9.80 -13.24 -14.00
C GLY A 130 8.79 -13.65 -15.08
N ASP A 131 9.11 -14.70 -15.84
CA ASP A 131 8.25 -15.22 -16.92
C ASP A 131 6.83 -15.60 -16.44
N ASP A 132 6.72 -16.00 -15.16
CA ASP A 132 5.47 -16.41 -14.52
C ASP A 132 4.77 -15.26 -13.77
N PHE A 133 5.24 -14.01 -13.92
CA PHE A 133 4.69 -12.88 -13.20
C PHE A 133 3.23 -12.62 -13.62
N VAL A 134 2.33 -12.58 -12.65
CA VAL A 134 0.92 -12.22 -12.82
C VAL A 134 0.65 -10.92 -12.08
N PHE A 135 0.36 -9.87 -12.83
CA PHE A 135 0.02 -8.58 -12.25
C PHE A 135 -1.31 -8.63 -11.51
N THR A 136 -1.28 -8.66 -10.19
CA THR A 136 -2.46 -8.58 -9.33
C THR A 136 -2.24 -7.42 -8.34
N PRO A 137 -2.64 -6.19 -8.71
CA PRO A 137 -2.42 -5.01 -7.88
C PRO A 137 -3.30 -5.07 -6.63
N LEU A 138 -2.73 -4.71 -5.47
CA LEU A 138 -3.40 -4.70 -4.19
C LEU A 138 -3.53 -3.29 -3.61
N LYS A 139 -2.49 -2.47 -3.75
CA LYS A 139 -2.45 -1.09 -3.30
C LYS A 139 -1.83 -0.21 -4.39
N VAL A 140 -2.24 1.03 -4.42
CA VAL A 140 -1.74 2.04 -5.35
C VAL A 140 -1.51 3.35 -4.62
N ALA A 141 -0.45 4.06 -4.98
CA ALA A 141 -0.20 5.44 -4.61
C ALA A 141 0.45 6.17 -5.78
N VAL A 142 0.30 7.48 -5.84
CA VAL A 142 0.81 8.30 -6.94
C VAL A 142 1.54 9.50 -6.36
N ASP A 143 2.65 9.89 -6.95
CA ASP A 143 3.39 11.07 -6.52
C ASP A 143 3.10 12.29 -7.40
N TYR A 144 3.65 13.42 -6.98
CA TYR A 144 3.49 14.72 -7.67
C TYR A 144 4.00 14.75 -9.13
N ALA A 145 4.74 13.72 -9.56
CA ALA A 145 5.22 13.57 -10.94
C ALA A 145 4.40 12.55 -11.74
N ASP A 146 3.20 12.20 -11.27
CA ASP A 146 2.30 11.20 -11.85
C ASP A 146 2.90 9.79 -11.98
N ARG A 147 3.96 9.50 -11.21
CA ARG A 147 4.50 8.14 -11.13
C ARG A 147 3.60 7.30 -10.24
N VAL A 148 3.26 6.11 -10.72
CA VAL A 148 2.35 5.21 -10.04
C VAL A 148 3.14 4.11 -9.35
N TYR A 149 2.89 3.92 -8.07
CA TYR A 149 3.51 2.92 -7.22
C TYR A 149 2.47 1.86 -6.86
N VAL A 150 2.79 0.60 -7.10
CA VAL A 150 1.83 -0.50 -6.94
C VAL A 150 2.42 -1.61 -6.09
N ILE A 151 1.71 -1.96 -5.02
CA ILE A 151 1.95 -3.23 -4.32
C ILE A 151 1.13 -4.30 -5.03
N ALA A 152 1.80 -5.34 -5.52
CA ALA A 152 1.15 -6.46 -6.19
C ALA A 152 1.33 -7.75 -5.38
N LYS A 153 0.37 -8.65 -5.52
CA LYS A 153 0.36 -9.95 -4.85
C LYS A 153 1.53 -10.82 -5.30
N ASN A 154 2.14 -11.54 -4.37
CA ASN A 154 3.30 -12.39 -4.58
C ASN A 154 4.52 -11.65 -5.15
N GLN A 155 4.61 -10.34 -4.91
CA GLN A 155 5.74 -9.52 -5.32
C GLN A 155 6.63 -9.23 -4.11
N PHE A 156 7.84 -9.81 -4.12
CA PHE A 156 8.79 -9.74 -3.01
C PHE A 156 10.01 -8.87 -3.31
N GLU A 157 10.16 -8.43 -4.56
CA GLU A 157 11.32 -7.65 -4.99
C GLU A 157 11.22 -6.17 -4.62
N GLY A 158 9.99 -5.70 -4.35
CA GLY A 158 9.74 -4.32 -3.98
C GLY A 158 8.37 -3.84 -4.47
N ILE A 159 8.18 -2.54 -4.39
CA ILE A 159 6.99 -1.84 -4.90
C ILE A 159 7.21 -1.58 -6.39
N LEU A 160 6.31 -2.04 -7.25
CA LEU A 160 6.38 -1.75 -8.68
C LEU A 160 6.18 -0.26 -8.92
N THR A 161 7.05 0.32 -9.73
CA THR A 161 6.98 1.74 -10.09
C THR A 161 6.74 1.88 -11.59
N PHE A 162 5.78 2.72 -11.94
CA PHE A 162 5.43 3.04 -13.32
C PHE A 162 5.63 4.54 -13.55
N ASN A 163 6.04 4.93 -14.76
CA ASN A 163 6.12 6.32 -15.15
C ASN A 163 4.74 6.93 -15.40
N GLU A 164 4.67 8.22 -15.71
CA GLU A 164 3.45 8.96 -16.00
C GLU A 164 2.62 8.39 -17.16
N ASN A 165 3.25 7.61 -18.05
CA ASN A 165 2.57 6.94 -19.16
C ASN A 165 2.06 5.54 -18.80
N GLY A 166 2.28 5.06 -17.54
CA GLY A 166 1.92 3.73 -17.10
C GLY A 166 2.88 2.62 -17.56
N GLU A 167 4.10 2.98 -18.01
CA GLU A 167 5.12 2.01 -18.37
C GLU A 167 5.94 1.62 -17.15
N PHE A 168 6.26 0.33 -17.01
CA PHE A 168 7.03 -0.17 -15.89
C PHE A 168 8.45 0.43 -15.89
N ALA A 169 8.81 1.11 -14.80
CA ALA A 169 10.08 1.79 -14.62
C ALA A 169 11.07 1.03 -13.72
N GLY A 170 10.57 0.11 -12.89
CA GLY A 170 11.41 -0.65 -11.96
C GLY A 170 10.73 -0.89 -10.61
N TYR A 171 11.56 -1.11 -9.60
CA TYR A 171 11.12 -1.35 -8.22
C TYR A 171 11.65 -0.25 -7.28
N THR A 172 10.81 0.15 -6.35
CA THR A 172 11.18 1.03 -5.23
C THR A 172 11.16 0.25 -3.93
N GLY A 173 12.09 0.53 -3.01
CA GLY A 173 12.14 -0.11 -1.70
C GLY A 173 12.53 -1.58 -1.74
N THR A 174 13.41 -1.96 -2.67
CA THR A 174 13.92 -3.33 -2.78
C THR A 174 14.45 -3.82 -1.44
N ILE A 175 13.95 -4.98 -0.99
CA ILE A 175 14.42 -5.63 0.22
C ILE A 175 15.73 -6.32 -0.12
N ASN A 176 16.86 -5.64 0.07
CA ASN A 176 18.18 -6.24 -0.07
C ASN A 176 18.39 -7.24 1.06
N VAL A 177 18.16 -8.51 0.79
CA VAL A 177 18.62 -9.60 1.65
C VAL A 177 20.14 -9.60 1.59
N GLN A 178 20.80 -8.95 2.53
CA GLN A 178 22.25 -9.03 2.68
C GLN A 178 22.60 -10.44 3.19
N ILE A 179 22.70 -11.38 2.25
CA ILE A 179 23.30 -12.69 2.58
C ILE A 179 24.77 -12.43 2.85
N THR A 180 25.16 -12.48 4.13
CA THR A 180 26.55 -12.26 4.52
C THR A 180 27.48 -13.26 3.82
N PRO A 181 28.75 -12.91 3.54
CA PRO A 181 29.72 -13.83 2.97
C PRO A 181 29.86 -15.14 3.77
N ILE A 182 29.64 -15.05 5.08
CA ILE A 182 29.64 -16.18 6.02
C ILE A 182 28.47 -17.10 5.76
N GLU A 183 27.26 -16.58 5.54
CA GLU A 183 26.08 -17.40 5.20
C GLU A 183 26.21 -18.08 3.83
N LYS A 184 26.81 -17.37 2.83
CA LYS A 184 27.14 -17.99 1.53
C LYS A 184 28.12 -19.15 1.69
N PHE A 185 29.12 -19.01 2.58
CA PHE A 185 30.10 -20.05 2.88
C PHE A 185 29.43 -21.26 3.56
N TRP A 186 28.62 -21.04 4.60
CA TRP A 186 27.92 -22.11 5.31
C TRP A 186 26.86 -22.81 4.46
N LYS A 187 26.17 -22.10 3.56
CA LYS A 187 25.25 -22.71 2.59
C LYS A 187 25.97 -23.72 1.67
N LYS A 188 27.23 -23.51 1.36
CA LYS A 188 28.03 -24.39 0.50
C LYS A 188 28.44 -25.68 1.20
N PHE A 189 28.56 -25.66 2.53
CA PHE A 189 29.04 -26.81 3.34
C PHE A 189 27.94 -27.46 4.18
N SER A 190 26.73 -26.93 4.21
CA SER A 190 25.63 -27.52 4.98
C SER A 190 25.05 -28.77 4.31
N THR A 191 24.79 -29.81 5.12
CA THR A 191 24.12 -31.05 4.68
C THR A 191 22.64 -30.80 4.34
N LYS A 192 22.03 -31.73 3.58
CA LYS A 192 20.60 -31.63 3.21
C LYS A 192 19.67 -31.50 4.44
N ALA A 193 20.01 -32.19 5.55
CA ALA A 193 19.28 -32.13 6.82
C ALA A 193 19.47 -30.81 7.58
N GLN A 194 20.61 -30.15 7.40
CA GLN A 194 20.86 -28.83 7.97
C GLN A 194 20.20 -27.72 7.15
N ARG A 195 20.09 -27.89 5.83
CA ARG A 195 19.36 -26.95 4.96
C ARG A 195 17.86 -26.94 5.23
N SER A 196 17.26 -28.08 5.61
CA SER A 196 15.84 -28.15 5.97
C SER A 196 15.51 -27.50 7.31
N LYS A 197 16.54 -27.26 8.16
CA LYS A 197 16.40 -26.55 9.44
C LYS A 197 16.83 -25.08 9.37
N GLN A 198 17.44 -24.64 8.26
CA GLN A 198 17.68 -23.24 8.03
C GLN A 198 16.33 -22.58 7.83
N GLN A 199 16.04 -21.59 8.66
CA GLN A 199 14.88 -20.74 8.51
C GLN A 199 14.84 -20.24 7.06
N LEU A 200 13.82 -20.67 6.30
CA LEU A 200 13.55 -20.10 5.00
C LEU A 200 13.23 -18.63 5.27
N TYR A 201 14.14 -17.74 4.89
CA TYR A 201 13.82 -16.33 4.84
C TYR A 201 12.70 -16.18 3.79
N ILE A 202 11.49 -16.03 4.27
CA ILE A 202 10.35 -15.70 3.41
C ILE A 202 10.42 -14.19 3.24
N PRO A 203 10.67 -13.69 2.02
CA PRO A 203 10.62 -12.26 1.77
C PRO A 203 9.25 -11.74 2.21
N THR A 204 9.24 -10.62 2.92
CA THR A 204 8.00 -10.05 3.44
C THR A 204 7.38 -9.16 2.37
N GLU A 205 6.11 -9.39 2.06
CA GLU A 205 5.35 -8.54 1.15
C GLU A 205 5.02 -7.21 1.82
N PHE A 206 5.06 -6.14 1.04
CA PHE A 206 4.47 -4.87 1.46
C PHE A 206 2.95 -5.00 1.52
N THR A 207 2.33 -4.37 2.52
CA THR A 207 0.89 -4.47 2.79
C THR A 207 0.16 -3.14 2.69
N GLY A 208 0.87 -2.03 2.80
CA GLY A 208 0.33 -0.68 2.67
C GLY A 208 1.35 0.27 2.08
N ILE A 209 0.87 1.30 1.40
CA ILE A 209 1.68 2.35 0.79
C ILE A 209 0.95 3.69 0.88
N GLU A 210 1.71 4.74 1.15
CA GLU A 210 1.28 6.14 1.11
C GLU A 210 2.44 7.01 0.65
N ILE A 211 2.17 8.18 0.08
CA ILE A 211 3.19 9.11 -0.39
C ILE A 211 2.88 10.50 0.16
N ASP A 212 3.88 11.17 0.72
CA ASP A 212 3.74 12.55 1.18
C ASP A 212 4.04 13.56 0.05
N ASP A 213 3.68 14.83 0.30
CA ASP A 213 3.87 15.95 -0.65
C ASP A 213 5.35 16.19 -1.01
N ALA A 214 6.28 15.69 -0.20
CA ALA A 214 7.71 15.76 -0.46
C ALA A 214 8.21 14.57 -1.31
N GLY A 215 7.34 13.63 -1.67
CA GLY A 215 7.64 12.45 -2.49
C GLY A 215 8.29 11.31 -1.72
N PHE A 216 8.20 11.30 -0.38
CA PHE A 216 8.62 10.14 0.40
C PHE A 216 7.52 9.08 0.38
N VAL A 217 7.92 7.84 0.10
CA VAL A 217 7.02 6.69 0.11
C VAL A 217 7.06 6.03 1.49
N TYR A 218 5.92 5.95 2.15
CA TYR A 218 5.72 5.19 3.38
C TYR A 218 5.17 3.83 3.02
N ALA A 219 5.86 2.78 3.42
CA ALA A 219 5.45 1.42 3.14
C ALA A 219 5.42 0.59 4.41
N THR A 220 4.39 -0.24 4.56
CA THR A 220 4.23 -1.17 5.68
C THR A 220 4.42 -2.60 5.21
N ASN A 221 4.92 -3.46 6.10
CA ASN A 221 5.04 -4.89 5.84
C ASN A 221 4.61 -5.71 7.06
N LYS A 222 4.33 -7.00 6.86
CA LYS A 222 4.03 -7.98 7.91
C LYS A 222 5.30 -8.71 8.34
N ASP A 223 6.31 -8.02 8.82
CA ASP A 223 7.45 -8.70 9.39
C ASP A 223 7.15 -9.07 10.85
N SER A 224 6.96 -10.36 11.11
CA SER A 224 6.62 -10.88 12.44
C SER A 224 7.79 -10.89 13.42
N GLU A 225 9.02 -10.81 12.92
CA GLU A 225 10.25 -10.75 13.73
C GLU A 225 10.87 -9.35 13.66
N GLY A 226 10.20 -8.43 12.94
CA GLY A 226 10.86 -7.31 12.34
C GLY A 226 11.05 -6.08 13.17
N GLU A 227 12.25 -5.63 13.03
CA GLU A 227 12.69 -4.31 13.42
C GLU A 227 12.19 -3.21 12.47
N GLN A 228 11.39 -3.54 11.41
CA GLN A 228 11.06 -2.64 10.30
C GLN A 228 9.67 -2.84 9.71
N SER A 229 8.66 -2.74 10.54
CA SER A 229 7.25 -2.83 10.07
C SER A 229 6.83 -1.64 9.21
N VAL A 230 7.50 -0.49 9.34
CA VAL A 230 7.26 0.73 8.57
C VAL A 230 8.57 1.20 7.96
N ARG A 231 8.55 1.56 6.69
CA ARG A 231 9.67 2.15 5.96
C ARG A 231 9.30 3.53 5.44
N ARG A 232 10.25 4.43 5.42
CA ARG A 232 10.15 5.71 4.73
C ARG A 232 11.22 5.77 3.67
N LEU A 233 10.82 5.63 2.43
CA LEU A 233 11.73 5.59 1.29
C LEU A 233 11.85 6.98 0.67
N ASN A 234 13.07 7.41 0.40
CA ASN A 234 13.29 8.62 -0.38
C ASN A 234 12.98 8.38 -1.87
N PRO A 235 12.95 9.42 -2.72
CA PRO A 235 12.73 9.27 -4.16
C PRO A 235 13.74 8.37 -4.89
N SER A 236 14.90 8.10 -4.27
CA SER A 236 15.90 7.13 -4.77
C SER A 236 15.62 5.70 -4.32
N GLY A 237 14.62 5.48 -3.47
CA GLY A 237 14.24 4.18 -2.93
C GLY A 237 15.00 3.73 -1.68
N ASP A 238 15.84 4.62 -1.10
CA ASP A 238 16.58 4.31 0.14
C ASP A 238 15.69 4.53 1.37
N ASP A 239 15.76 3.60 2.33
CA ASP A 239 15.07 3.73 3.60
C ASP A 239 15.78 4.75 4.52
N VAL A 240 15.12 5.89 4.74
CA VAL A 240 15.66 7.01 5.53
C VAL A 240 15.32 6.92 7.03
N ILE A 241 14.44 6.00 7.44
CA ILE A 241 14.20 5.75 8.87
C ILE A 241 15.41 5.05 9.50
N GLN A 242 16.14 4.26 8.72
CA GLN A 242 17.31 3.50 9.14
C GLN A 242 18.64 4.22 8.96
N GLN A 243 18.73 5.50 9.10
CA GLN A 243 20.05 6.09 9.21
C GLN A 243 20.74 5.55 10.46
N LYS A 244 21.67 4.60 10.27
CA LYS A 244 22.70 4.24 11.24
C LYS A 244 23.57 5.48 11.45
N THR A 245 23.10 6.42 12.22
CA THR A 245 23.95 7.47 12.76
C THR A 245 24.85 6.81 13.77
N THR A 246 26.11 6.71 13.42
CA THR A 246 27.21 6.31 14.30
C THR A 246 27.09 7.08 15.61
N GLY A 247 26.62 6.41 16.69
CA GLY A 247 26.81 6.86 18.06
C GLY A 247 25.61 7.39 18.84
N LEU A 248 24.42 7.47 18.29
CA LEU A 248 23.19 7.76 19.06
C LEU A 248 22.17 6.66 18.75
N SER A 249 22.03 5.72 19.67
CA SER A 249 20.98 4.71 19.63
C SER A 249 19.63 5.38 19.94
N GLY A 250 18.99 5.88 18.90
CA GLY A 250 17.62 6.33 18.91
C GLY A 250 16.85 5.50 17.92
N ASP A 251 16.87 4.18 18.12
CA ASP A 251 16.07 3.26 17.32
C ASP A 251 14.60 3.51 17.60
N LEU A 252 13.93 4.23 16.71
CA LEU A 252 12.48 4.24 16.63
C LEU A 252 12.03 2.87 16.10
N ASN A 253 12.10 1.85 16.96
CA ASN A 253 11.53 0.54 16.70
C ASN A 253 10.01 0.65 16.81
N TRP A 254 9.35 0.93 15.71
CA TRP A 254 7.91 0.86 15.62
C TRP A 254 7.50 -0.61 15.47
N LYS A 255 7.14 -1.25 16.57
CA LYS A 255 6.45 -2.55 16.54
C LYS A 255 4.97 -2.28 16.45
N LEU A 256 4.35 -2.73 15.36
CA LEU A 256 2.90 -2.88 15.31
C LEU A 256 2.55 -4.09 16.18
N THR A 257 1.87 -3.85 17.29
CA THR A 257 1.26 -4.89 18.14
C THR A 257 -0.15 -5.19 17.67
#